data_101221e2e0a32b9aba50bac5fbc389d8
#
_entry.id   101221e2e0a32b9aba50bac5fbc389d8
#
_cell.length_a   1.000
_cell.length_b   1.000
_cell.length_c   1.000
_cell.angle_alpha   90.00
_cell.angle_beta   90.00
_cell.angle_gamma   90.00
#
_symmetry.space_group_name_H-M   'P 1'
#
loop_
_entity.id
_entity.type
_entity.pdbx_description
1 polymer ?
#
loop_
_entity_poly.entity_id
_entity_poly.type
_entity_poly.pdbx_seq_one_letter_code
_entity_poly.pdbx_strand_id
1 'polypeptide(L)'
;MKKTLLSHCPSGIPEELLSYLCGAPLYDSSSSPEARVLYTPRDGGLYLKRAPKGALTKEAEMTRYFYNKGLSAEPLAYLSESEDFLLTRAARGEDATTPCYLAEPKRLAALLGEVLYTLHTTTFEDCPIPNRTYDYFDAVREGYRIGRIDLSFAPRGVKTAEEAYARALEAAPALTSRVLLHGDYCLPNILLDGWRHSAFIDLGAAGVGDRHIDLFWGAWTLNFNLGTDEYRDTFFSAYGREHINTELLDAIGCAECFG
;
A
#
# COMPACT_ATOMS: atom_id res chain seq x y z
N MET A 1 -3.67 5.72 12.87
CA MET A 1 -2.32 5.18 13.28
C MET A 1 -1.96 5.57 14.72
N LYS A 2 -1.37 4.66 15.50
CA LYS A 2 -0.94 4.94 16.90
C LYS A 2 0.32 5.84 16.87
N LYS A 3 0.36 6.87 17.72
CA LYS A 3 1.49 7.81 17.86
C LYS A 3 2.01 7.77 19.29
N THR A 4 3.29 7.46 19.47
CA THR A 4 3.94 7.42 20.79
C THR A 4 4.92 8.58 20.91
N LEU A 5 4.73 9.47 21.88
CA LEU A 5 5.59 10.63 22.11
C LEU A 5 7.03 10.18 22.42
N LEU A 6 8.01 10.75 21.72
CA LEU A 6 9.42 10.52 21.97
C LEU A 6 9.98 11.57 22.94
N SER A 7 10.86 11.13 23.84
CA SER A 7 11.55 12.00 24.81
C SER A 7 12.68 12.83 24.18
N HIS A 8 13.22 12.37 23.06
CA HIS A 8 14.30 13.04 22.31
C HIS A 8 14.24 12.66 20.82
N CYS A 9 14.84 13.48 19.98
CA CYS A 9 14.99 13.18 18.57
C CYS A 9 15.97 12.00 18.39
N PRO A 10 15.63 10.97 17.57
CA PRO A 10 16.53 9.86 17.29
C PRO A 10 17.83 10.35 16.62
N SER A 11 18.94 9.69 16.94
CA SER A 11 20.24 9.93 16.30
C SER A 11 20.26 9.47 14.84
N GLY A 12 21.22 9.99 14.07
CA GLY A 12 21.46 9.57 12.68
C GLY A 12 20.50 10.16 11.66
N ILE A 13 19.70 11.16 12.02
CA ILE A 13 18.90 11.94 11.06
C ILE A 13 19.83 13.01 10.44
N PRO A 14 19.90 13.14 9.11
CA PRO A 14 20.66 14.17 8.42
C PRO A 14 20.31 15.59 8.89
N GLU A 15 21.31 16.48 8.97
CA GLU A 15 21.13 17.83 9.48
C GLU A 15 20.09 18.64 8.69
N GLU A 16 20.04 18.42 7.39
CA GLU A 16 19.04 19.03 6.49
C GLU A 16 17.60 18.74 6.91
N LEU A 17 17.35 17.51 7.41
CA LEU A 17 16.01 17.09 7.84
C LEU A 17 15.68 17.49 9.28
N LEU A 18 16.70 17.76 10.12
CA LEU A 18 16.48 18.18 11.50
C LEU A 18 15.72 19.51 11.56
N SER A 19 15.92 20.42 10.61
CA SER A 19 15.20 21.70 10.53
C SER A 19 13.67 21.54 10.44
N TYR A 20 13.19 20.45 9.85
CA TYR A 20 11.77 20.09 9.75
C TYR A 20 11.20 19.47 11.02
N LEU A 21 12.04 18.86 11.84
CA LEU A 21 11.61 18.09 13.02
C LEU A 21 11.77 18.87 14.34
N CYS A 22 12.77 19.77 14.41
CA CYS A 22 13.08 20.51 15.63
C CYS A 22 12.02 21.55 16.00
N GLY A 23 11.84 21.78 17.33
CA GLY A 23 10.96 22.82 17.86
C GLY A 23 9.49 22.43 18.03
N ALA A 24 9.13 21.17 17.76
CA ALA A 24 7.80 20.62 18.01
C ALA A 24 7.88 19.19 18.58
N PRO A 25 6.82 18.68 19.22
CA PRO A 25 6.77 17.30 19.68
C PRO A 25 7.01 16.31 18.53
N LEU A 26 7.78 15.25 18.82
CA LEU A 26 8.08 14.18 17.88
C LEU A 26 7.48 12.87 18.39
N TYR A 27 6.83 12.13 17.49
CA TYR A 27 6.16 10.88 17.81
C TYR A 27 6.72 9.75 16.94
N ASP A 28 6.84 8.56 17.52
CA ASP A 28 7.00 7.32 16.77
C ASP A 28 5.63 6.87 16.28
N SER A 29 5.50 6.69 14.98
CA SER A 29 4.29 6.24 14.26
C SER A 29 4.55 4.98 13.44
N SER A 30 5.63 4.23 13.74
CA SER A 30 6.00 3.01 13.04
C SER A 30 4.93 1.94 13.21
N SER A 31 4.61 1.23 12.13
CA SER A 31 3.66 0.12 12.09
C SER A 31 4.34 -1.23 11.82
N SER A 32 5.56 -1.22 11.28
CA SER A 32 6.34 -2.41 10.94
C SER A 32 7.79 -2.26 11.37
N PRO A 33 8.55 -3.37 11.49
CA PRO A 33 9.97 -3.33 11.83
C PRO A 33 10.87 -2.90 10.66
N GLU A 34 10.40 -2.95 9.41
CA GLU A 34 11.20 -2.69 8.20
C GLU A 34 11.55 -1.21 8.04
N ALA A 35 10.70 -0.32 8.57
CA ALA A 35 10.92 1.11 8.51
C ALA A 35 10.50 1.80 9.79
N ARG A 36 11.24 2.82 10.17
CA ARG A 36 10.86 3.70 11.27
C ARG A 36 10.17 4.94 10.72
N VAL A 37 8.98 5.26 11.27
CA VAL A 37 8.19 6.42 10.87
C VAL A 37 8.08 7.39 12.04
N LEU A 38 8.54 8.61 11.86
CA LEU A 38 8.42 9.71 12.80
C LEU A 38 7.34 10.69 12.33
N TYR A 39 6.58 11.22 13.27
CA TYR A 39 5.58 12.24 13.02
C TYR A 39 5.83 13.48 13.88
N THR A 40 5.68 14.67 13.31
CA THR A 40 5.60 15.93 14.05
C THR A 40 4.38 16.74 13.59
N PRO A 41 3.65 17.43 14.51
CA PRO A 41 2.50 18.28 14.12
C PRO A 41 2.93 19.63 13.50
N ARG A 42 4.24 19.87 13.37
CA ARG A 42 4.78 21.09 12.76
C ARG A 42 4.27 21.30 11.34
N ASP A 43 4.03 22.55 10.95
CA ASP A 43 3.63 22.97 9.60
C ASP A 43 2.42 22.20 9.02
N GLY A 44 1.47 21.83 9.88
CA GLY A 44 0.29 21.07 9.50
C GLY A 44 0.47 19.54 9.55
N GLY A 45 1.65 19.09 9.97
CA GLY A 45 2.02 17.67 10.11
C GLY A 45 3.05 17.23 9.08
N LEU A 46 4.09 16.54 9.56
CA LEU A 46 5.14 15.96 8.73
C LEU A 46 5.40 14.52 9.16
N TYR A 47 5.68 13.65 8.20
CA TYR A 47 6.13 12.28 8.42
C TYR A 47 7.53 12.10 7.84
N LEU A 48 8.44 11.55 8.63
CA LEU A 48 9.77 11.11 8.19
C LEU A 48 9.85 9.58 8.30
N LYS A 49 9.91 8.90 7.16
CA LYS A 49 10.17 7.46 7.06
C LYS A 49 11.67 7.23 6.91
N ARG A 50 12.24 6.31 7.69
CA ARG A 50 13.64 5.90 7.67
C ARG A 50 13.72 4.40 7.47
N ALA A 51 14.60 3.94 6.58
CA ALA A 51 14.81 2.53 6.29
C ALA A 51 16.26 2.27 5.82
N PRO A 52 16.70 1.01 5.68
CA PRO A 52 17.98 0.69 5.10
C PRO A 52 18.17 1.33 3.72
N LYS A 53 19.43 1.63 3.37
CA LYS A 53 19.78 2.27 2.09
C LYS A 53 19.19 1.53 0.89
N GLY A 54 18.54 2.26 0.01
CA GLY A 54 17.87 1.76 -1.21
C GLY A 54 16.45 1.24 -1.00
N ALA A 55 16.01 1.05 0.26
CA ALA A 55 14.69 0.47 0.55
C ALA A 55 13.52 1.42 0.22
N LEU A 56 13.73 2.74 0.29
CA LEU A 56 12.69 3.74 0.02
C LEU A 56 12.77 4.36 -1.38
N THR A 57 13.70 3.93 -2.24
CA THR A 57 13.88 4.55 -3.57
C THR A 57 12.59 4.48 -4.40
N LYS A 58 12.01 3.29 -4.55
CA LYS A 58 10.74 3.12 -5.30
C LYS A 58 9.59 3.90 -4.65
N GLU A 59 9.51 3.89 -3.32
CA GLU A 59 8.45 4.62 -2.59
C GLU A 59 8.57 6.13 -2.81
N ALA A 60 9.79 6.69 -2.77
CA ALA A 60 10.01 8.12 -3.02
C ALA A 60 9.63 8.53 -4.45
N GLU A 61 10.02 7.73 -5.45
CA GLU A 61 9.67 7.94 -6.85
C GLU A 61 8.15 7.88 -7.06
N MET A 62 7.49 6.83 -6.54
CA MET A 62 6.05 6.66 -6.70
C MET A 62 5.25 7.68 -5.90
N THR A 63 5.71 8.07 -4.70
CA THR A 63 5.07 9.17 -3.94
C THR A 63 5.11 10.48 -4.73
N ARG A 64 6.24 10.81 -5.37
CA ARG A 64 6.35 11.98 -6.25
C ARG A 64 5.42 11.88 -7.46
N TYR A 65 5.38 10.71 -8.08
CA TYR A 65 4.53 10.46 -9.23
C TYR A 65 3.03 10.59 -8.90
N PHE A 66 2.58 9.97 -7.79
CA PHE A 66 1.21 10.08 -7.30
C PHE A 66 0.85 11.50 -6.88
N TYR A 67 1.77 12.21 -6.22
CA TYR A 67 1.57 13.61 -5.85
C TYR A 67 1.31 14.50 -7.07
N ASN A 68 2.06 14.33 -8.14
CA ASN A 68 1.87 15.09 -9.39
C ASN A 68 0.50 14.82 -10.04
N LYS A 69 -0.16 13.71 -9.69
CA LYS A 69 -1.53 13.37 -10.09
C LYS A 69 -2.60 13.75 -9.05
N GLY A 70 -2.21 14.37 -7.94
CA GLY A 70 -3.12 14.73 -6.85
C GLY A 70 -3.61 13.53 -6.03
N LEU A 71 -2.87 12.42 -6.03
CA LEU A 71 -3.28 11.14 -5.42
C LEU A 71 -2.52 10.82 -4.12
N SER A 72 -1.48 11.54 -3.75
CA SER A 72 -0.73 11.32 -2.51
C SER A 72 -0.36 12.60 -1.78
N ALA A 73 0.18 12.43 -0.56
CA ALA A 73 0.79 13.52 0.19
C ALA A 73 2.03 14.10 -0.54
N GLU A 74 2.34 15.38 -0.28
CA GLU A 74 3.50 16.06 -0.86
C GLU A 74 4.82 15.46 -0.33
N PRO A 75 5.69 14.90 -1.20
CA PRO A 75 7.05 14.54 -0.81
C PRO A 75 7.93 15.79 -0.78
N LEU A 76 8.48 16.10 0.39
CA LEU A 76 9.31 17.29 0.62
C LEU A 76 10.79 17.03 0.36
N ALA A 77 11.29 15.86 0.79
CA ALA A 77 12.69 15.46 0.58
C ALA A 77 12.83 13.93 0.52
N TYR A 78 13.78 13.47 -0.25
CA TYR A 78 14.32 12.10 -0.21
C TYR A 78 15.83 12.17 -0.17
N LEU A 79 16.45 11.55 0.84
CA LEU A 79 17.90 11.44 1.00
C LEU A 79 18.27 9.98 1.10
N SER A 80 19.34 9.57 0.41
CA SER A 80 19.88 8.21 0.43
C SER A 80 21.39 8.27 0.69
N GLU A 81 21.77 8.19 1.96
CA GLU A 81 23.17 8.22 2.41
C GLU A 81 23.61 6.87 2.97
N SER A 82 23.75 6.75 4.29
CA SER A 82 23.92 5.47 5.00
C SER A 82 22.61 4.71 5.15
N GLU A 83 21.50 5.42 5.17
CA GLU A 83 20.11 4.96 5.19
C GLU A 83 19.28 5.85 4.27
N ASP A 84 18.08 5.41 3.97
CA ASP A 84 17.10 6.21 3.23
C ASP A 84 16.19 6.99 4.20
N PHE A 85 15.88 8.22 3.80
CA PHE A 85 14.96 9.11 4.49
C PHE A 85 13.98 9.71 3.50
N LEU A 86 12.70 9.47 3.71
CA LEU A 86 11.61 10.09 2.93
C LEU A 86 10.79 10.98 3.85
N LEU A 87 10.82 12.29 3.60
CA LEU A 87 10.01 13.30 4.29
C LEU A 87 8.79 13.66 3.46
N THR A 88 7.61 13.53 4.05
CA THR A 88 6.34 13.91 3.41
C THR A 88 5.53 14.82 4.30
N ARG A 89 4.70 15.67 3.70
CA ARG A 89 3.64 16.39 4.40
C ARG A 89 2.54 15.42 4.82
N ALA A 90 1.89 15.63 5.97
CA ALA A 90 0.70 14.89 6.31
C ALA A 90 -0.44 15.25 5.35
N ALA A 91 -1.08 14.25 4.76
CA ALA A 91 -2.32 14.47 4.04
C ALA A 91 -3.48 14.72 5.01
N ARG A 92 -4.56 15.32 4.52
CA ARG A 92 -5.77 15.57 5.32
C ARG A 92 -6.52 14.27 5.57
N GLY A 93 -7.26 14.24 6.68
CA GLY A 93 -8.11 13.12 7.04
C GLY A 93 -7.40 12.04 7.84
N GLU A 94 -8.01 10.88 7.89
CA GLU A 94 -7.59 9.72 8.68
C GLU A 94 -7.59 8.47 7.81
N ASP A 95 -6.85 7.45 8.21
CA ASP A 95 -6.85 6.18 7.48
C ASP A 95 -8.22 5.48 7.57
N ALA A 96 -8.53 4.66 6.57
CA ALA A 96 -9.83 4.02 6.44
C ALA A 96 -10.12 2.94 7.50
N THR A 97 -9.16 2.66 8.43
CA THR A 97 -9.39 1.82 9.62
C THR A 97 -10.01 2.59 10.79
N THR A 98 -10.18 3.92 10.65
CA THR A 98 -10.78 4.74 11.71
C THR A 98 -12.19 4.26 12.03
N PRO A 99 -12.58 4.17 13.34
CA PRO A 99 -13.82 3.55 13.77
C PRO A 99 -15.09 4.09 13.11
N CYS A 100 -15.14 5.37 12.76
CA CYS A 100 -16.30 5.96 12.09
C CYS A 100 -16.53 5.39 10.68
N TYR A 101 -15.47 4.97 9.97
CA TYR A 101 -15.57 4.32 8.66
C TYR A 101 -15.94 2.84 8.80
N LEU A 102 -15.31 2.13 9.74
CA LEU A 102 -15.62 0.72 10.01
C LEU A 102 -17.06 0.52 10.53
N ALA A 103 -17.65 1.54 11.16
CA ALA A 103 -19.05 1.50 11.62
C ALA A 103 -20.07 1.52 10.48
N GLU A 104 -19.69 1.93 9.25
CA GLU A 104 -20.53 1.91 8.06
C GLU A 104 -19.93 1.01 6.95
N PRO A 105 -19.79 -0.30 7.19
CA PRO A 105 -18.95 -1.18 6.36
C PRO A 105 -19.41 -1.29 4.91
N LYS A 106 -20.71 -1.26 4.65
CA LYS A 106 -21.25 -1.29 3.28
C LYS A 106 -20.86 -0.01 2.50
N ARG A 107 -20.93 1.14 3.16
CA ARG A 107 -20.54 2.42 2.57
C ARG A 107 -19.02 2.46 2.33
N LEU A 108 -18.25 1.96 3.29
CA LEU A 108 -16.79 1.85 3.16
C LEU A 108 -16.40 0.96 1.99
N ALA A 109 -16.98 -0.23 1.87
CA ALA A 109 -16.71 -1.15 0.78
C ALA A 109 -17.04 -0.55 -0.61
N ALA A 110 -18.19 0.15 -0.73
CA ALA A 110 -18.56 0.84 -1.96
C ALA A 110 -17.56 1.95 -2.31
N LEU A 111 -17.21 2.80 -1.33
CA LEU A 111 -16.23 3.88 -1.52
C LEU A 111 -14.86 3.33 -1.96
N LEU A 112 -14.39 2.26 -1.35
CA LEU A 112 -13.11 1.63 -1.73
C LEU A 112 -13.14 1.12 -3.18
N GLY A 113 -14.25 0.52 -3.62
CA GLY A 113 -14.40 0.09 -5.01
C GLY A 113 -14.33 1.26 -5.99
N GLU A 114 -15.02 2.37 -5.69
CA GLU A 114 -15.02 3.59 -6.50
C GLU A 114 -13.62 4.26 -6.54
N VAL A 115 -12.96 4.33 -5.39
CA VAL A 115 -11.59 4.90 -5.27
C VAL A 115 -10.59 4.06 -6.06
N LEU A 116 -10.67 2.74 -5.98
CA LEU A 116 -9.80 1.84 -6.74
C LEU A 116 -10.08 1.94 -8.25
N TYR A 117 -11.34 2.00 -8.66
CA TYR A 117 -11.68 2.22 -10.07
C TYR A 117 -11.08 3.53 -10.60
N THR A 118 -11.18 4.60 -9.81
CA THR A 118 -10.60 5.91 -10.16
C THR A 118 -9.08 5.82 -10.31
N LEU A 119 -8.40 5.15 -9.38
CA LEU A 119 -6.95 4.92 -9.48
C LEU A 119 -6.60 4.15 -10.76
N HIS A 120 -7.30 3.05 -11.04
CA HIS A 120 -7.02 2.17 -12.17
C HIS A 120 -7.38 2.78 -13.54
N THR A 121 -8.20 3.83 -13.57
CA THR A 121 -8.50 4.60 -14.79
C THR A 121 -7.63 5.85 -14.94
N THR A 122 -6.77 6.14 -13.98
CA THR A 122 -5.80 7.25 -14.06
C THR A 122 -4.74 6.93 -15.13
N THR A 123 -4.39 7.93 -15.94
CA THR A 123 -3.34 7.81 -16.95
C THR A 123 -1.96 7.54 -16.32
N PHE A 124 -1.14 6.72 -16.96
CA PHE A 124 0.10 6.21 -16.37
C PHE A 124 1.33 6.20 -17.32
N GLU A 125 1.27 6.91 -18.44
CA GLU A 125 2.30 6.86 -19.51
C GLU A 125 3.72 7.13 -18.99
N ASP A 126 3.85 8.06 -18.04
CA ASP A 126 5.14 8.48 -17.46
C ASP A 126 5.44 7.79 -16.12
N CYS A 127 4.81 6.65 -15.83
CA CYS A 127 5.04 5.96 -14.56
C CYS A 127 6.47 5.40 -14.47
N PRO A 128 7.23 5.73 -13.41
CA PRO A 128 8.62 5.28 -13.26
C PRO A 128 8.75 3.75 -13.08
N ILE A 129 7.68 3.08 -12.64
CA ILE A 129 7.63 1.62 -12.45
C ILE A 129 6.63 1.00 -13.46
N PRO A 130 7.04 0.75 -14.71
CA PRO A 130 6.11 0.37 -15.78
C PRO A 130 5.75 -1.12 -15.83
N ASN A 131 6.42 -1.98 -15.06
CA ASN A 131 6.29 -3.44 -15.13
C ASN A 131 6.08 -4.09 -13.75
N ARG A 132 5.18 -3.51 -12.93
CA ARG A 132 4.98 -3.95 -11.54
C ARG A 132 4.55 -5.41 -11.41
N THR A 133 3.73 -5.94 -12.35
CA THR A 133 3.35 -7.36 -12.35
C THR A 133 4.57 -8.28 -12.48
N TYR A 134 5.54 -7.91 -13.30
CA TYR A 134 6.78 -8.68 -13.43
C TYR A 134 7.59 -8.67 -12.13
N ASP A 135 7.83 -7.48 -11.56
CA ASP A 135 8.54 -7.31 -10.27
C ASP A 135 7.85 -8.09 -9.14
N TYR A 136 6.50 -8.11 -9.15
CA TYR A 136 5.69 -8.84 -8.19
C TYR A 136 5.97 -10.35 -8.25
N PHE A 137 5.95 -10.95 -9.45
CA PHE A 137 6.24 -12.38 -9.59
C PHE A 137 7.72 -12.73 -9.38
N ASP A 138 8.65 -11.80 -9.59
CA ASP A 138 10.04 -12.01 -9.20
C ASP A 138 10.17 -12.07 -7.67
N ALA A 139 9.46 -11.23 -6.92
CA ALA A 139 9.41 -11.31 -5.45
C ALA A 139 8.76 -12.62 -4.98
N VAL A 140 7.69 -13.11 -5.62
CA VAL A 140 7.06 -14.40 -5.35
C VAL A 140 8.05 -15.56 -5.53
N ARG A 141 8.81 -15.57 -6.64
CA ARG A 141 9.84 -16.59 -6.90
C ARG A 141 10.93 -16.59 -5.84
N GLU A 142 11.39 -15.41 -5.46
CA GLU A 142 12.39 -15.26 -4.42
C GLU A 142 11.86 -15.69 -3.05
N GLY A 143 10.63 -15.28 -2.70
CA GLY A 143 9.98 -15.69 -1.45
C GLY A 143 9.87 -17.22 -1.33
N TYR A 144 9.42 -17.89 -2.40
CA TYR A 144 9.39 -19.36 -2.45
C TYR A 144 10.78 -19.96 -2.29
N ARG A 145 11.79 -19.43 -3.01
CA ARG A 145 13.17 -19.92 -2.97
C ARG A 145 13.80 -19.85 -1.58
N ILE A 146 13.51 -18.78 -0.81
CA ILE A 146 14.06 -18.59 0.54
C ILE A 146 13.19 -19.19 1.65
N GLY A 147 12.05 -19.82 1.29
CA GLY A 147 11.14 -20.43 2.25
C GLY A 147 10.28 -19.45 3.04
N ARG A 148 10.03 -18.25 2.51
CA ARG A 148 9.03 -17.34 3.05
C ARG A 148 7.65 -17.86 2.64
N ILE A 149 6.91 -18.44 3.57
CA ILE A 149 5.66 -19.11 3.28
C ILE A 149 4.62 -18.72 4.33
N ASP A 150 3.51 -18.13 3.87
CA ASP A 150 2.31 -17.90 4.67
C ASP A 150 1.06 -18.39 3.91
N LEU A 151 0.61 -19.59 4.21
CA LEU A 151 -0.57 -20.20 3.58
C LEU A 151 -1.89 -19.55 4.03
N SER A 152 -1.90 -18.59 4.93
CA SER A 152 -3.13 -17.89 5.33
C SER A 152 -3.77 -17.08 4.20
N PHE A 153 -2.98 -16.71 3.19
CA PHE A 153 -3.46 -16.04 1.97
C PHE A 153 -4.02 -17.00 0.92
N ALA A 154 -3.72 -18.29 1.06
CA ALA A 154 -4.11 -19.29 0.06
C ALA A 154 -5.65 -19.42 -0.05
N PRO A 155 -6.21 -19.51 -1.28
CA PRO A 155 -7.62 -19.75 -1.46
C PRO A 155 -8.04 -21.12 -0.92
N ARG A 156 -9.34 -21.25 -0.64
CA ARG A 156 -9.88 -22.48 -0.07
C ARG A 156 -9.54 -23.68 -0.94
N GLY A 157 -8.95 -24.71 -0.32
CA GLY A 157 -8.59 -25.97 -0.99
C GLY A 157 -7.12 -26.08 -1.35
N VAL A 158 -6.35 -25.01 -1.39
CA VAL A 158 -4.88 -25.03 -1.49
C VAL A 158 -4.31 -25.39 -0.12
N LYS A 159 -3.44 -26.40 -0.07
CA LYS A 159 -2.96 -26.95 1.23
C LYS A 159 -1.45 -26.96 1.37
N THR A 160 -0.71 -26.80 0.30
CA THR A 160 0.76 -26.83 0.32
C THR A 160 1.36 -25.63 -0.41
N ALA A 161 2.60 -25.28 -0.05
CA ALA A 161 3.34 -24.20 -0.68
C ALA A 161 3.61 -24.51 -2.16
N GLU A 162 3.90 -25.77 -2.49
CA GLU A 162 4.15 -26.20 -3.87
C GLU A 162 2.90 -26.02 -4.73
N GLU A 163 1.73 -26.36 -4.21
CA GLU A 163 0.45 -26.18 -4.92
C GLU A 163 0.15 -24.68 -5.12
N ALA A 164 0.31 -23.85 -4.07
CA ALA A 164 0.12 -22.42 -4.17
C ALA A 164 1.08 -21.80 -5.21
N TYR A 165 2.36 -22.15 -5.14
CA TYR A 165 3.37 -21.66 -6.06
C TYR A 165 3.09 -22.05 -7.52
N ALA A 166 2.73 -23.30 -7.76
CA ALA A 166 2.38 -23.79 -9.10
C ALA A 166 1.19 -23.01 -9.68
N ARG A 167 0.10 -22.84 -8.91
CA ARG A 167 -1.10 -22.10 -9.33
C ARG A 167 -0.79 -20.62 -9.62
N ALA A 168 0.02 -19.97 -8.78
CA ALA A 168 0.42 -18.60 -8.97
C ALA A 168 1.19 -18.42 -10.29
N LEU A 169 2.17 -19.30 -10.57
CA LEU A 169 2.97 -19.21 -11.81
C LEU A 169 2.20 -19.61 -13.07
N GLU A 170 1.29 -20.57 -12.98
CA GLU A 170 0.44 -20.97 -14.11
C GLU A 170 -0.47 -19.82 -14.56
N ALA A 171 -1.01 -19.06 -13.62
CA ALA A 171 -1.89 -17.93 -13.90
C ALA A 171 -1.14 -16.64 -14.31
N ALA A 172 0.14 -16.50 -13.99
CA ALA A 172 0.91 -15.28 -14.24
C ALA A 172 0.83 -14.76 -15.69
N PRO A 173 0.85 -15.60 -16.75
CA PRO A 173 0.71 -15.12 -18.15
C PRO A 173 -0.66 -14.52 -18.48
N ALA A 174 -1.70 -14.82 -17.68
CA ALA A 174 -3.05 -14.28 -17.88
C ALA A 174 -3.27 -12.93 -17.19
N LEU A 175 -2.36 -12.50 -16.30
CA LEU A 175 -2.37 -11.21 -15.64
C LEU A 175 -1.82 -10.12 -16.58
N THR A 176 -2.65 -9.68 -17.51
CA THR A 176 -2.26 -8.84 -18.65
C THR A 176 -2.82 -7.42 -18.61
N SER A 177 -3.72 -7.10 -17.68
CA SER A 177 -4.23 -5.73 -17.56
C SER A 177 -3.12 -4.77 -17.15
N ARG A 178 -3.20 -3.55 -17.65
CA ARG A 178 -2.23 -2.50 -17.35
C ARG A 178 -2.96 -1.29 -16.78
N VAL A 179 -2.87 -1.14 -15.47
CA VAL A 179 -3.45 -0.02 -14.72
C VAL A 179 -2.43 0.54 -13.75
N LEU A 180 -2.66 1.76 -13.25
CA LEU A 180 -1.86 2.30 -12.17
C LEU A 180 -2.26 1.64 -10.85
N LEU A 181 -1.37 0.83 -10.27
CA LEU A 181 -1.59 0.12 -9.01
C LEU A 181 -1.11 0.93 -7.81
N HIS A 182 -1.78 0.74 -6.68
CA HIS A 182 -1.21 0.99 -5.35
C HIS A 182 -0.19 -0.09 -4.99
N GLY A 183 -0.50 -1.34 -5.27
CA GLY A 183 0.33 -2.53 -5.01
C GLY A 183 0.20 -3.10 -3.60
N ASP A 184 -0.32 -2.32 -2.66
CA ASP A 184 -0.74 -2.69 -1.29
C ASP A 184 -1.99 -1.90 -0.93
N TYR A 185 -3.11 -2.18 -1.65
CA TYR A 185 -4.38 -1.46 -1.51
C TYR A 185 -5.13 -1.86 -0.24
N CYS A 186 -4.55 -1.53 0.91
CA CYS A 186 -5.08 -1.83 2.24
C CYS A 186 -5.67 -0.59 2.92
N LEU A 187 -6.67 -0.80 3.80
CA LEU A 187 -7.35 0.27 4.53
C LEU A 187 -6.42 1.27 5.23
N PRO A 188 -5.32 0.83 5.90
CA PRO A 188 -4.38 1.77 6.54
C PRO A 188 -3.71 2.74 5.57
N ASN A 189 -3.58 2.36 4.29
CA ASN A 189 -2.86 3.10 3.26
C ASN A 189 -3.76 4.06 2.46
N ILE A 190 -5.06 4.09 2.77
CA ILE A 190 -6.07 4.91 2.11
C ILE A 190 -6.57 5.96 3.08
N LEU A 191 -6.25 7.23 2.82
CA LEU A 191 -6.66 8.34 3.68
C LEU A 191 -7.98 8.94 3.17
N LEU A 192 -8.90 9.17 4.11
CA LEU A 192 -10.23 9.73 3.85
C LEU A 192 -10.40 11.03 4.66
N ASP A 193 -10.84 12.10 3.99
CA ASP A 193 -11.29 13.34 4.64
C ASP A 193 -12.81 13.40 4.57
N GLY A 194 -13.42 13.05 5.68
CA GLY A 194 -14.87 12.72 5.75
C GLY A 194 -15.24 11.63 4.77
N TRP A 195 -15.95 11.21 4.10
CA TRP A 195 -16.20 10.13 3.15
C TRP A 195 -15.68 10.43 1.73
N ARG A 196 -14.51 11.05 1.60
CA ARG A 196 -13.86 11.34 0.33
C ARG A 196 -12.41 10.89 0.39
N HIS A 197 -11.94 10.25 -0.67
CA HIS A 197 -10.51 9.95 -0.80
C HIS A 197 -9.70 11.24 -0.74
N SER A 198 -8.66 11.23 0.09
CA SER A 198 -7.73 12.34 0.28
C SER A 198 -6.35 12.05 -0.28
N ALA A 199 -5.79 10.89 0.06
CA ALA A 199 -4.48 10.49 -0.42
C ALA A 199 -4.23 8.99 -0.23
N PHE A 200 -3.33 8.45 -1.05
CA PHE A 200 -2.66 7.17 -0.82
C PHE A 200 -1.31 7.41 -0.12
N ILE A 201 -0.92 6.49 0.73
CA ILE A 201 0.38 6.45 1.41
C ILE A 201 1.00 5.06 1.26
N ASP A 202 2.29 4.91 1.59
CA ASP A 202 3.03 3.64 1.51
C ASP A 202 3.09 3.05 0.09
N LEU A 203 3.61 3.86 -0.84
CA LEU A 203 3.58 3.61 -2.28
C LEU A 203 4.80 2.78 -2.78
N GLY A 204 5.51 2.08 -1.89
CA GLY A 204 6.68 1.27 -2.25
C GLY A 204 6.38 0.10 -3.19
N ALA A 205 5.15 -0.39 -3.18
CA ALA A 205 4.66 -1.45 -4.06
C ALA A 205 3.90 -0.93 -5.29
N ALA A 206 3.75 0.39 -5.46
CA ALA A 206 3.00 0.98 -6.56
C ALA A 206 3.71 0.84 -7.92
N GLY A 207 2.96 1.00 -9.00
CA GLY A 207 3.47 0.93 -10.37
C GLY A 207 2.41 0.54 -11.39
N VAL A 208 2.79 0.30 -12.65
CA VAL A 208 1.86 -0.19 -13.67
C VAL A 208 1.83 -1.71 -13.67
N GLY A 209 0.66 -2.30 -13.46
CA GLY A 209 0.52 -3.74 -13.41
C GLY A 209 -0.92 -4.23 -13.53
N ASP A 210 -1.11 -5.52 -13.20
CA ASP A 210 -2.43 -6.14 -13.30
C ASP A 210 -3.33 -5.79 -12.13
N ARG A 211 -4.55 -5.38 -12.44
CA ARG A 211 -5.57 -4.91 -11.48
C ARG A 211 -5.92 -5.90 -10.37
N HIS A 212 -5.75 -7.21 -10.61
CA HIS A 212 -6.12 -8.23 -9.62
C HIS A 212 -5.25 -8.20 -8.38
N ILE A 213 -4.04 -7.58 -8.44
CA ILE A 213 -3.18 -7.36 -7.27
C ILE A 213 -3.91 -6.46 -6.26
N ASP A 214 -4.34 -5.28 -6.68
CA ASP A 214 -5.05 -4.35 -5.79
C ASP A 214 -6.47 -4.83 -5.43
N LEU A 215 -7.14 -5.50 -6.35
CA LEU A 215 -8.46 -6.10 -6.09
C LEU A 215 -8.40 -7.18 -5.00
N PHE A 216 -7.35 -7.98 -5.00
CA PHE A 216 -7.11 -8.97 -3.94
C PHE A 216 -6.91 -8.27 -2.59
N TRP A 217 -5.99 -7.30 -2.51
CA TRP A 217 -5.71 -6.58 -1.27
C TRP A 217 -6.91 -5.79 -0.75
N GLY A 218 -7.69 -5.16 -1.65
CA GLY A 218 -8.91 -4.46 -1.29
C GLY A 218 -9.98 -5.38 -0.68
N ALA A 219 -10.18 -6.57 -1.25
CA ALA A 219 -11.09 -7.57 -0.70
C ALA A 219 -10.56 -8.16 0.61
N TRP A 220 -9.27 -8.49 0.66
CA TRP A 220 -8.62 -9.05 1.84
C TRP A 220 -8.68 -8.10 3.04
N THR A 221 -8.33 -6.82 2.84
CA THR A 221 -8.29 -5.84 3.94
C THR A 221 -9.69 -5.57 4.51
N LEU A 222 -10.74 -5.61 3.69
CA LEU A 222 -12.12 -5.52 4.16
C LEU A 222 -12.46 -6.70 5.06
N ASN A 223 -12.19 -7.92 4.61
CA ASN A 223 -12.42 -9.13 5.43
C ASN A 223 -11.62 -9.07 6.74
N PHE A 224 -10.34 -8.72 6.66
CA PHE A 224 -9.45 -8.66 7.83
C PHE A 224 -9.94 -7.65 8.89
N ASN A 225 -10.32 -6.46 8.50
CA ASN A 225 -10.70 -5.40 9.42
C ASN A 225 -12.15 -5.51 9.92
N LEU A 226 -13.05 -6.09 9.12
CA LEU A 226 -14.47 -6.25 9.46
C LEU A 226 -14.80 -7.62 10.06
N GLY A 227 -13.90 -8.60 9.93
CA GLY A 227 -14.10 -9.98 10.38
C GLY A 227 -15.18 -10.75 9.59
N THR A 228 -15.52 -10.30 8.38
CA THR A 228 -16.55 -10.89 7.53
C THR A 228 -16.30 -10.62 6.05
N ASP A 229 -16.66 -11.55 5.19
CA ASP A 229 -16.58 -11.44 3.72
C ASP A 229 -17.85 -10.82 3.08
N GLU A 230 -18.84 -10.46 3.90
CA GLU A 230 -20.17 -9.98 3.47
C GLU A 230 -20.09 -8.77 2.51
N TYR A 231 -19.08 -7.92 2.67
CA TYR A 231 -18.97 -6.66 1.92
C TYR A 231 -18.11 -6.75 0.67
N ARG A 232 -17.48 -7.90 0.41
CA ARG A 232 -16.68 -8.19 -0.80
C ARG A 232 -17.45 -7.91 -2.08
N ASP A 233 -18.69 -8.36 -2.14
CA ASP A 233 -19.56 -8.17 -3.29
C ASP A 233 -19.94 -6.69 -3.50
N THR A 234 -20.07 -5.92 -2.44
CA THR A 234 -20.31 -4.47 -2.53
C THR A 234 -19.07 -3.76 -3.13
N PHE A 235 -17.87 -4.11 -2.66
CA PHE A 235 -16.61 -3.60 -3.18
C PHE A 235 -16.44 -3.91 -4.68
N PHE A 236 -16.64 -5.17 -5.08
CA PHE A 236 -16.53 -5.59 -6.48
C PHE A 236 -17.58 -4.95 -7.39
N SER A 237 -18.81 -4.75 -6.88
CA SER A 237 -19.85 -4.08 -7.65
C SER A 237 -19.55 -2.60 -7.88
N ALA A 238 -18.99 -1.92 -6.88
CA ALA A 238 -18.61 -0.52 -6.98
C ALA A 238 -17.38 -0.29 -7.86
N TYR A 239 -16.46 -1.28 -7.91
CA TYR A 239 -15.31 -1.26 -8.82
C TYR A 239 -15.71 -1.55 -10.28
N GLY A 240 -16.69 -2.42 -10.52
CA GLY A 240 -17.08 -2.91 -11.85
C GLY A 240 -16.76 -4.40 -12.01
N ARG A 241 -17.78 -5.25 -11.81
CA ARG A 241 -17.62 -6.71 -11.82
C ARG A 241 -17.12 -7.28 -13.14
N GLU A 242 -17.40 -6.61 -14.24
CA GLU A 242 -16.95 -7.00 -15.59
C GLU A 242 -15.43 -6.97 -15.76
N HIS A 243 -14.71 -6.30 -14.87
CA HIS A 243 -13.25 -6.21 -14.87
C HIS A 243 -12.57 -7.28 -14.00
N ILE A 244 -13.35 -8.14 -13.34
CA ILE A 244 -12.86 -9.05 -12.30
C ILE A 244 -12.94 -10.49 -12.77
N ASN A 245 -11.81 -11.19 -12.78
CA ASN A 245 -11.71 -12.63 -12.93
C ASN A 245 -11.38 -13.26 -11.57
N THR A 246 -12.30 -14.08 -11.06
CA THR A 246 -12.14 -14.71 -9.73
C THR A 246 -11.00 -15.74 -9.69
N GLU A 247 -10.71 -16.41 -10.80
CA GLU A 247 -9.59 -17.35 -10.87
C GLU A 247 -8.25 -16.61 -10.75
N LEU A 248 -8.15 -15.40 -11.32
CA LEU A 248 -6.95 -14.55 -11.19
C LEU A 248 -6.84 -13.99 -9.76
N LEU A 249 -7.95 -13.67 -9.08
CA LEU A 249 -7.90 -13.30 -7.65
C LEU A 249 -7.38 -14.44 -6.79
N ASP A 250 -7.84 -15.67 -7.03
CA ASP A 250 -7.34 -16.85 -6.32
C ASP A 250 -5.85 -17.11 -6.60
N ALA A 251 -5.40 -16.84 -7.83
CA ALA A 251 -3.99 -16.94 -8.19
C ALA A 251 -3.13 -15.88 -7.48
N ILE A 252 -3.63 -14.64 -7.33
CA ILE A 252 -2.95 -13.62 -6.51
C ILE A 252 -2.91 -14.07 -5.04
N GLY A 253 -3.99 -14.63 -4.48
CA GLY A 253 -3.96 -15.21 -3.13
C GLY A 253 -2.91 -16.31 -2.98
N CYS A 254 -2.71 -17.14 -4.01
CA CYS A 254 -1.62 -18.12 -4.03
C CYS A 254 -0.24 -17.43 -4.08
N ALA A 255 -0.09 -16.35 -4.82
CA ALA A 255 1.16 -15.61 -4.94
C ALA A 255 1.53 -14.90 -3.62
N GLU A 256 0.55 -14.33 -2.92
CA GLU A 256 0.74 -13.65 -1.63
C GLU A 256 1.23 -14.58 -0.51
N CYS A 257 1.10 -15.89 -0.68
CA CYS A 257 1.73 -16.85 0.23
C CYS A 257 3.26 -16.70 0.31
N PHE A 258 3.89 -15.97 -0.60
CA PHE A 258 5.35 -15.83 -0.74
C PHE A 258 5.83 -14.36 -0.72
N GLY A 259 4.95 -13.41 -0.48
CA GLY A 259 5.20 -11.96 -0.47
C GLY A 259 5.95 -11.40 0.74
#